data_08cf190cc287e841bde2e9b22d6faa9f
#
_entry.id   08cf190cc287e841bde2e9b22d6faa9f
#
_cell.length_a   1.000
_cell.length_b   1.000
_cell.length_c   1.000
_cell.angle_alpha   90.00
_cell.angle_beta   90.00
_cell.angle_gamma   90.00
#
_symmetry.space_group_name_H-M   'P 1'
#
loop_
_entity.id
_entity.type
_entity.pdbx_description
1 polymer ?
#
loop_
_entity_poly.entity_id
_entity_poly.type
_entity_poly.pdbx_seq_one_letter_code
_entity_poly.pdbx_strand_id
1 'polypeptide(L)'
;MEKIIESLSQNERKIIPYLRERNVEEICKKSKLDKTSVLRALDYLENKNIIKISYDKKTRIELGVNGALYRKKGLPERRLLNILNEKRILSLQEAQKSSSLSEEEFRASIGALKKKAMIDLKNEKLILNSSKEEISKKFLEEKFIDLLPLNDESLSPEQKYALDSLKKRRDIVNIKEIKETKIELTDIGKKLTSHEIKDQNFIETLTSEMLKKDSSWKGKKFRRYDMLSLVPEISGGKRHFVNQSMDYARKIWTEMGFKEMTGNMTVNSFWNFDALFTAQDHPVREMQDTFFINKNSELPDKKIVERVKKSHEVGVAGSKGWQYKWDEETAKRMLLRTHTTCLSSQTLAKLTPQDLPAKLFAIGKCFRNETVDWSHGFEFNQTEGIVIDPEANLRHLLGYLKQFYKKMGFEKIRFRPSFFPYTEPSLEIDAWYPDKNIWMEIGGAGIFRPEVTEPLFGKPIPVLAWGPGFDRMIMNIFNIKDMRELYKNDITQLRKIKFMTK
;
A
#
# COMPACT_ATOMS: atom_id res chain seq x y z
N MET A 1 -41.29 28.29 14.40
CA MET A 1 -40.58 27.80 15.58
C MET A 1 -41.03 26.38 15.98
N GLU A 2 -42.33 26.15 16.12
CA GLU A 2 -42.93 24.87 16.51
C GLU A 2 -42.48 23.68 15.61
N LYS A 3 -42.52 23.88 14.29
CA LYS A 3 -42.04 22.85 13.31
C LYS A 3 -40.56 22.49 13.48
N ILE A 4 -39.72 23.42 13.88
CA ILE A 4 -38.31 23.17 14.14
C ILE A 4 -38.13 22.36 15.42
N ILE A 5 -38.86 22.74 16.50
CA ILE A 5 -38.84 22.03 17.79
C ILE A 5 -39.31 20.58 17.62
N GLU A 6 -40.33 20.34 16.81
CA GLU A 6 -40.86 19.01 16.50
C GLU A 6 -39.84 18.15 15.71
N SER A 7 -38.93 18.76 14.95
CA SER A 7 -37.90 18.04 14.17
C SER A 7 -36.66 17.70 14.98
N LEU A 8 -36.48 18.25 16.19
CA LEU A 8 -35.31 18.03 17.01
C LEU A 8 -35.27 16.61 17.60
N SER A 9 -34.15 15.95 17.52
CA SER A 9 -33.90 14.68 18.21
C SER A 9 -33.71 14.88 19.72
N GLN A 10 -33.77 13.80 20.48
CA GLN A 10 -33.58 13.86 21.93
C GLN A 10 -32.22 14.49 22.32
N ASN A 11 -31.14 14.14 21.59
CA ASN A 11 -29.83 14.70 21.86
C ASN A 11 -29.73 16.17 21.49
N GLU A 12 -30.32 16.58 20.38
CA GLU A 12 -30.39 18.00 20.00
C GLU A 12 -31.14 18.83 21.05
N ARG A 13 -32.29 18.34 21.51
CA ARG A 13 -33.06 19.02 22.60
C ARG A 13 -32.25 19.14 23.88
N LYS A 14 -31.48 18.12 24.26
CA LYS A 14 -30.61 18.13 25.45
C LYS A 14 -29.48 19.15 25.38
N ILE A 15 -28.90 19.41 24.19
CA ILE A 15 -27.75 20.32 24.08
C ILE A 15 -28.16 21.79 23.83
N ILE A 16 -29.35 22.08 23.28
CA ILE A 16 -29.78 23.43 22.95
C ILE A 16 -29.67 24.43 24.13
N PRO A 17 -30.04 24.09 25.37
CA PRO A 17 -29.91 25.03 26.49
C PRO A 17 -28.45 25.44 26.77
N TYR A 18 -27.50 24.61 26.38
CA TYR A 18 -26.06 24.76 26.65
C TYR A 18 -25.26 25.30 25.45
N LEU A 19 -25.90 25.60 24.33
CA LEU A 19 -25.21 26.13 23.14
C LEU A 19 -24.57 27.51 23.36
N ARG A 20 -25.01 28.26 24.38
CA ARG A 20 -24.42 29.55 24.77
C ARG A 20 -22.99 29.43 25.30
N GLU A 21 -22.58 28.24 25.76
CA GLU A 21 -21.22 27.98 26.26
C GLU A 21 -20.18 27.99 25.14
N ARG A 22 -20.59 27.77 23.88
CA ARG A 22 -19.74 27.78 22.67
C ARG A 22 -18.54 26.83 22.70
N ASN A 23 -18.44 25.99 23.72
CA ASN A 23 -17.37 25.03 23.94
C ASN A 23 -17.94 23.61 24.07
N VAL A 24 -17.44 22.70 23.22
CA VAL A 24 -17.92 21.31 23.16
C VAL A 24 -17.73 20.57 24.49
N GLU A 25 -16.62 20.79 25.18
CA GLU A 25 -16.33 20.10 26.45
C GLU A 25 -17.30 20.52 27.58
N GLU A 26 -17.65 21.79 27.62
CA GLU A 26 -18.65 22.30 28.59
C GLU A 26 -20.07 21.83 28.25
N ILE A 27 -20.39 21.77 26.96
CA ILE A 27 -21.68 21.20 26.52
C ILE A 27 -21.77 19.73 26.91
N CYS A 28 -20.69 18.93 26.75
CA CYS A 28 -20.64 17.53 27.17
C CYS A 28 -20.89 17.40 28.69
N LYS A 29 -20.19 18.20 29.50
CA LYS A 29 -20.34 18.17 30.96
C LYS A 29 -21.76 18.52 31.43
N LYS A 30 -22.37 19.57 30.86
CA LYS A 30 -23.69 20.04 31.26
C LYS A 30 -24.82 19.18 30.73
N SER A 31 -24.72 18.68 29.48
CA SER A 31 -25.74 17.83 28.88
C SER A 31 -25.66 16.35 29.33
N LYS A 32 -24.55 15.94 29.97
CA LYS A 32 -24.25 14.56 30.35
C LYS A 32 -24.20 13.60 29.14
N LEU A 33 -23.89 14.12 27.93
CA LEU A 33 -23.72 13.34 26.73
C LEU A 33 -22.22 13.14 26.45
N ASP A 34 -21.88 12.01 25.82
CA ASP A 34 -20.52 11.76 25.30
C ASP A 34 -20.18 12.71 24.14
N LYS A 35 -18.88 12.92 23.93
CA LYS A 35 -18.37 13.86 22.92
C LYS A 35 -18.89 13.54 21.50
N THR A 36 -19.00 12.26 21.15
CA THR A 36 -19.48 11.82 19.83
C THR A 36 -20.94 12.18 19.63
N SER A 37 -21.79 11.97 20.65
CA SER A 37 -23.21 12.33 20.61
C SER A 37 -23.42 13.84 20.54
N VAL A 38 -22.60 14.62 21.25
CA VAL A 38 -22.65 16.10 21.18
C VAL A 38 -22.24 16.58 19.79
N LEU A 39 -21.12 16.09 19.23
CA LEU A 39 -20.69 16.51 17.88
C LEU A 39 -21.73 16.18 16.82
N ARG A 40 -22.32 14.98 16.86
CA ARG A 40 -23.41 14.63 15.93
C ARG A 40 -24.63 15.52 16.07
N ALA A 41 -25.02 15.84 17.30
CA ALA A 41 -26.15 16.74 17.53
C ALA A 41 -25.85 18.15 17.04
N LEU A 42 -24.61 18.64 17.17
CA LEU A 42 -24.18 19.93 16.61
C LEU A 42 -24.22 19.92 15.08
N ASP A 43 -23.75 18.86 14.41
CA ASP A 43 -23.83 18.74 12.95
C ASP A 43 -25.28 18.80 12.44
N TYR A 44 -26.23 18.14 13.14
CA TYR A 44 -27.63 18.21 12.80
C TYR A 44 -28.25 19.58 13.06
N LEU A 45 -27.82 20.30 14.10
CA LEU A 45 -28.29 21.68 14.37
C LEU A 45 -27.71 22.66 13.34
N GLU A 46 -26.51 22.45 12.83
CA GLU A 46 -25.94 23.23 11.73
C GLU A 46 -26.75 23.03 10.44
N ASN A 47 -27.06 21.78 10.08
CA ASN A 47 -27.90 21.45 8.92
C ASN A 47 -29.30 22.12 8.99
N LYS A 48 -29.79 22.35 10.19
CA LYS A 48 -31.07 23.08 10.43
C LYS A 48 -30.88 24.60 10.51
N ASN A 49 -29.70 25.14 10.23
CA ASN A 49 -29.34 26.55 10.33
C ASN A 49 -29.58 27.15 11.72
N ILE A 50 -29.48 26.35 12.79
CA ILE A 50 -29.62 26.82 14.18
C ILE A 50 -28.28 27.34 14.69
N ILE A 51 -27.19 26.73 14.30
CA ILE A 51 -25.82 27.13 14.60
C ILE A 51 -24.96 27.17 13.33
N LYS A 52 -23.81 27.81 13.43
CA LYS A 52 -22.69 27.68 12.47
C LYS A 52 -21.50 27.10 13.20
N ILE A 53 -20.86 26.14 12.58
CA ILE A 53 -19.65 25.50 13.12
C ILE A 53 -18.45 25.97 12.30
N SER A 54 -17.44 26.49 12.98
CA SER A 54 -16.15 26.78 12.39
C SER A 54 -15.04 26.01 13.12
N TYR A 55 -13.97 25.69 12.41
CA TYR A 55 -12.86 24.91 12.95
C TYR A 55 -11.60 25.75 12.91
N ASP A 56 -11.06 26.06 14.10
CA ASP A 56 -9.72 26.62 14.20
C ASP A 56 -8.70 25.48 14.28
N LYS A 57 -7.71 25.54 13.44
CA LYS A 57 -6.57 24.62 13.50
C LYS A 57 -5.53 25.21 14.45
N LYS A 58 -5.31 24.55 15.57
CA LYS A 58 -4.23 24.89 16.51
C LYS A 58 -3.21 23.78 16.49
N THR A 59 -1.95 24.15 16.45
CA THR A 59 -0.84 23.21 16.57
C THR A 59 -0.45 23.08 18.02
N ARG A 60 -0.60 21.87 18.57
CA ARG A 60 -0.19 21.54 19.93
C ARG A 60 1.07 20.69 19.93
N ILE A 61 2.01 21.08 20.75
CA ILE A 61 3.28 20.39 20.93
C ILE A 61 3.19 19.59 22.22
N GLU A 62 3.36 18.29 22.12
CA GLU A 62 3.28 17.33 23.22
C GLU A 62 4.62 16.60 23.39
N LEU A 63 4.82 15.98 24.55
CA LEU A 63 5.98 15.11 24.75
C LEU A 63 5.86 13.82 23.95
N GLY A 64 6.92 13.45 23.24
CA GLY A 64 7.11 12.13 22.69
C GLY A 64 7.56 11.13 23.77
N VAL A 65 7.68 9.86 23.38
CA VAL A 65 8.08 8.78 24.33
C VAL A 65 9.46 9.06 24.92
N ASN A 66 10.43 9.42 24.09
CA ASN A 66 11.79 9.78 24.55
C ASN A 66 11.77 11.09 25.35
N GLY A 67 10.91 12.05 24.99
CA GLY A 67 10.75 13.29 25.74
C GLY A 67 10.26 13.05 27.16
N ALA A 68 9.31 12.16 27.37
CA ALA A 68 8.83 11.77 28.69
C ALA A 68 9.91 11.08 29.53
N LEU A 69 10.75 10.26 28.90
CA LEU A 69 11.90 9.62 29.56
C LEU A 69 12.95 10.67 29.98
N TYR A 70 13.30 11.60 29.08
CA TYR A 70 14.30 12.62 29.32
C TYR A 70 13.83 13.70 30.31
N ARG A 71 12.54 13.96 30.41
CA ARG A 71 11.98 14.81 31.48
C ARG A 71 12.27 14.24 32.88
N LYS A 72 12.25 12.89 33.01
CA LYS A 72 12.51 12.20 34.28
C LYS A 72 14.00 12.00 34.57
N LYS A 73 14.78 11.58 33.53
CA LYS A 73 16.18 11.15 33.68
C LYS A 73 17.20 12.25 33.33
N GLY A 74 16.75 13.39 32.79
CA GLY A 74 17.59 14.42 32.18
C GLY A 74 17.92 14.09 30.72
N LEU A 75 18.16 15.13 29.92
CA LEU A 75 18.65 15.01 28.56
C LEU A 75 19.98 14.25 28.51
N PRO A 76 20.27 13.50 27.43
CA PRO A 76 21.52 12.77 27.26
C PRO A 76 22.77 13.64 27.50
N GLU A 77 22.78 14.88 26.98
CA GLU A 77 23.85 15.85 27.21
C GLU A 77 23.98 16.28 28.68
N ARG A 78 22.88 16.37 29.41
CA ARG A 78 22.91 16.67 30.86
C ARG A 78 23.54 15.51 31.65
N ARG A 79 23.19 14.30 31.32
CA ARG A 79 23.75 13.09 31.93
C ARG A 79 25.26 12.99 31.73
N LEU A 80 25.72 13.23 30.49
CA LEU A 80 27.13 13.26 30.15
C LEU A 80 27.86 14.39 30.89
N LEU A 81 27.26 15.58 30.94
CA LEU A 81 27.83 16.75 31.59
C LEU A 81 27.98 16.55 33.13
N ASN A 82 27.02 15.92 33.79
CA ASN A 82 27.08 15.61 35.21
C ASN A 82 28.26 14.69 35.55
N ILE A 83 28.55 13.70 34.71
CA ILE A 83 29.69 12.79 34.89
C ILE A 83 31.02 13.52 34.68
N LEU A 84 31.08 14.37 33.65
CA LEU A 84 32.27 15.18 33.41
C LEU A 84 32.49 16.23 34.50
N ASN A 85 31.45 16.66 35.22
CA ASN A 85 31.58 17.55 36.36
C ASN A 85 32.29 16.88 37.57
N GLU A 86 32.14 15.56 37.71
CA GLU A 86 32.83 14.79 38.74
C GLU A 86 34.29 14.51 38.40
N LYS A 87 34.58 14.16 37.15
CA LYS A 87 35.90 13.66 36.72
C LYS A 87 36.48 14.48 35.57
N ARG A 88 36.39 15.73 35.52
CA ARG A 88 36.83 16.75 34.57
C ARG A 88 37.44 16.29 33.20
N ILE A 89 38.10 15.12 33.16
CA ILE A 89 38.71 14.51 31.98
C ILE A 89 38.39 13.02 31.96
N LEU A 90 37.80 12.50 30.89
CA LEU A 90 37.49 11.08 30.70
C LEU A 90 37.84 10.64 29.27
N SER A 91 38.24 9.39 29.09
CA SER A 91 38.29 8.80 27.76
C SER A 91 36.89 8.61 27.19
N LEU A 92 36.76 8.53 25.85
CA LEU A 92 35.45 8.32 25.21
C LEU A 92 34.78 7.04 25.72
N GLN A 93 35.53 5.96 25.89
CA GLN A 93 35.00 4.68 26.37
C GLN A 93 34.48 4.75 27.83
N GLU A 94 35.24 5.36 28.70
CA GLU A 94 34.85 5.54 30.12
C GLU A 94 33.64 6.47 30.25
N ALA A 95 33.60 7.55 29.49
CA ALA A 95 32.49 8.49 29.50
C ALA A 95 31.19 7.84 28.97
N GLN A 96 31.26 7.03 27.93
CA GLN A 96 30.13 6.29 27.40
C GLN A 96 29.60 5.27 28.43
N LYS A 97 30.50 4.45 28.99
CA LYS A 97 30.13 3.42 29.96
C LYS A 97 29.50 4.02 31.22
N SER A 98 30.09 5.11 31.73
CA SER A 98 29.62 5.78 32.97
C SER A 98 28.29 6.52 32.75
N SER A 99 28.05 7.08 31.54
CA SER A 99 26.83 7.84 31.27
C SER A 99 25.60 6.96 31.05
N SER A 100 25.75 5.64 30.81
CA SER A 100 24.70 4.70 30.48
C SER A 100 23.84 5.22 29.30
N LEU A 101 24.46 5.86 28.30
CA LEU A 101 23.86 6.35 27.09
C LEU A 101 24.05 5.30 25.96
N SER A 102 23.09 5.21 25.08
CA SER A 102 23.30 4.46 23.83
C SER A 102 24.37 5.13 22.97
N GLU A 103 24.96 4.42 22.03
CA GLU A 103 26.00 4.96 21.16
C GLU A 103 25.53 6.21 20.39
N GLU A 104 24.30 6.19 19.93
CA GLU A 104 23.68 7.32 19.23
C GLU A 104 23.45 8.53 20.15
N GLU A 105 22.93 8.29 21.35
CA GLU A 105 22.74 9.35 22.36
C GLU A 105 24.07 9.95 22.80
N PHE A 106 25.09 9.12 22.95
CA PHE A 106 26.43 9.57 23.36
C PHE A 106 27.06 10.47 22.28
N ARG A 107 27.03 10.05 21.01
CA ARG A 107 27.54 10.85 19.88
C ARG A 107 26.77 12.18 19.74
N ALA A 108 25.44 12.14 19.85
CA ALA A 108 24.61 13.34 19.79
C ALA A 108 24.91 14.30 20.96
N SER A 109 25.16 13.78 22.16
CA SER A 109 25.49 14.56 23.34
C SER A 109 26.84 15.28 23.23
N ILE A 110 27.86 14.60 22.71
CA ILE A 110 29.15 15.20 22.43
C ILE A 110 29.00 16.34 21.42
N GLY A 111 28.27 16.12 20.35
CA GLY A 111 28.02 17.16 19.34
C GLY A 111 27.29 18.37 19.91
N ALA A 112 26.27 18.16 20.73
CA ALA A 112 25.51 19.23 21.37
C ALA A 112 26.35 20.04 22.39
N LEU A 113 27.11 19.37 23.23
CA LEU A 113 27.95 20.00 24.24
C LEU A 113 29.16 20.73 23.63
N LYS A 114 29.75 20.19 22.57
CA LYS A 114 30.81 20.85 21.80
C LYS A 114 30.31 22.11 21.11
N LYS A 115 29.11 22.07 20.51
CA LYS A 115 28.48 23.25 19.90
C LYS A 115 28.21 24.36 20.94
N LYS A 116 27.98 24.00 22.19
CA LYS A 116 27.80 24.94 23.31
C LYS A 116 29.12 25.33 23.96
N ALA A 117 30.28 24.93 23.41
CA ALA A 117 31.65 25.15 23.95
C ALA A 117 31.86 24.66 25.39
N MET A 118 31.04 23.72 25.86
CA MET A 118 31.11 23.21 27.23
C MET A 118 32.13 22.09 27.41
N ILE A 119 32.48 21.42 26.33
CA ILE A 119 33.48 20.33 26.29
C ILE A 119 34.38 20.45 25.07
N ASP A 120 35.63 20.00 25.22
CA ASP A 120 36.58 19.77 24.13
C ASP A 120 36.90 18.28 23.98
N LEU A 121 37.23 17.88 22.75
CA LEU A 121 37.72 16.55 22.42
C LEU A 121 39.17 16.66 21.94
N LYS A 122 40.13 16.20 22.74
CA LYS A 122 41.55 16.13 22.36
C LYS A 122 42.11 14.75 22.71
N ASN A 123 42.82 14.14 21.76
CA ASN A 123 43.47 12.84 21.94
C ASN A 123 42.52 11.78 22.53
N GLU A 124 41.33 11.62 21.96
CA GLU A 124 40.28 10.68 22.39
C GLU A 124 39.77 10.89 23.84
N LYS A 125 40.06 12.02 24.46
CA LYS A 125 39.61 12.40 25.78
C LYS A 125 38.65 13.58 25.70
N LEU A 126 37.56 13.48 26.48
CA LEU A 126 36.60 14.58 26.70
C LEU A 126 37.11 15.43 27.86
N ILE A 127 37.26 16.71 27.63
CA ILE A 127 37.74 17.71 28.62
C ILE A 127 36.58 18.68 28.88
N LEU A 128 36.26 18.87 30.13
CA LEU A 128 35.23 19.84 30.59
C LEU A 128 35.81 21.25 30.58
N ASN A 129 35.19 22.17 29.83
CA ASN A 129 35.60 23.57 29.76
C ASN A 129 34.71 24.51 30.59
N SER A 130 33.56 24.02 31.08
CA SER A 130 32.57 24.84 31.77
C SER A 130 32.80 24.92 33.26
N SER A 131 32.39 26.06 33.86
CA SER A 131 32.34 26.25 35.31
C SER A 131 31.21 25.47 35.96
N LYS A 132 31.32 25.24 37.28
CA LYS A 132 30.24 24.59 38.07
C LYS A 132 28.92 25.37 38.00
N GLU A 133 28.98 26.70 37.93
CA GLU A 133 27.81 27.57 37.81
C GLU A 133 27.10 27.43 36.47
N GLU A 134 27.85 27.30 35.38
CA GLU A 134 27.28 27.07 34.03
C GLU A 134 26.62 25.70 33.92
N ILE A 135 27.22 24.68 34.53
CA ILE A 135 26.67 23.32 34.54
C ILE A 135 25.36 23.25 35.34
N SER A 136 25.22 24.02 36.42
CA SER A 136 24.01 24.04 37.26
C SER A 136 22.80 24.66 36.55
N LYS A 137 23.00 25.49 35.50
CA LYS A 137 21.90 26.12 34.74
C LYS A 137 21.22 25.12 33.84
N LYS A 138 19.88 25.10 33.86
CA LYS A 138 19.09 24.30 32.92
C LYS A 138 19.21 24.85 31.49
N PHE A 139 19.41 23.95 30.53
CA PHE A 139 19.38 24.30 29.11
C PHE A 139 18.01 24.77 28.66
N LEU A 140 17.95 25.52 27.56
CA LEU A 140 16.66 25.95 26.99
C LEU A 140 15.78 24.76 26.57
N GLU A 141 16.40 23.70 26.07
CA GLU A 141 15.72 22.45 25.71
C GLU A 141 15.11 21.74 26.91
N GLU A 142 15.79 21.75 28.09
CA GLU A 142 15.26 21.18 29.31
C GLU A 142 14.09 21.99 29.87
N LYS A 143 14.21 23.32 29.88
CA LYS A 143 13.12 24.21 30.28
C LYS A 143 11.90 24.02 29.39
N PHE A 144 12.13 23.85 28.08
CA PHE A 144 11.04 23.64 27.12
C PHE A 144 10.32 22.31 27.34
N ILE A 145 11.05 21.21 27.57
CA ILE A 145 10.46 19.89 27.86
C ILE A 145 9.64 19.93 29.16
N ASP A 146 10.07 20.69 30.17
CA ASP A 146 9.34 20.81 31.43
C ASP A 146 7.99 21.53 31.25
N LEU A 147 7.90 22.48 30.34
CA LEU A 147 6.70 23.28 30.08
C LEU A 147 5.66 22.59 29.16
N LEU A 148 6.03 21.52 28.45
CA LEU A 148 5.11 20.84 27.56
C LEU A 148 3.95 20.18 28.33
N PRO A 149 2.69 20.20 27.79
CA PRO A 149 2.30 20.60 26.43
C PRO A 149 2.06 22.10 26.23
N LEU A 150 2.43 22.64 25.05
CA LEU A 150 2.26 24.05 24.67
C LEU A 150 1.58 24.17 23.30
N ASN A 151 0.98 25.34 23.04
CA ASN A 151 0.49 25.68 21.69
C ASN A 151 1.56 26.44 20.92
N ASP A 152 1.71 26.15 19.62
CA ASP A 152 2.74 26.74 18.77
C ASP A 152 2.65 28.27 18.67
N GLU A 153 1.40 28.80 18.64
CA GLU A 153 1.13 30.24 18.55
C GLU A 153 1.60 31.03 19.79
N SER A 154 1.75 30.37 20.93
CA SER A 154 2.12 31.00 22.21
C SER A 154 3.61 30.91 22.56
N LEU A 155 4.44 30.38 21.64
CA LEU A 155 5.87 30.14 21.90
C LEU A 155 6.69 31.42 21.85
N SER A 156 7.51 31.64 22.90
CA SER A 156 8.55 32.69 22.89
C SER A 156 9.66 32.35 21.88
N PRO A 157 10.49 33.34 21.46
CA PRO A 157 11.60 33.08 20.57
C PRO A 157 12.58 32.02 21.08
N GLU A 158 12.84 31.98 22.39
CA GLU A 158 13.70 30.98 23.03
C GLU A 158 13.08 29.57 22.98
N GLN A 159 11.76 29.48 23.15
CA GLN A 159 11.00 28.21 23.05
C GLN A 159 10.97 27.69 21.61
N LYS A 160 10.85 28.56 20.61
CA LYS A 160 10.95 28.19 19.18
C LYS A 160 12.33 27.62 18.86
N TYR A 161 13.38 28.25 19.33
CA TYR A 161 14.76 27.75 19.16
C TYR A 161 14.94 26.35 19.80
N ALA A 162 14.44 26.18 21.03
CA ALA A 162 14.49 24.88 21.71
C ALA A 162 13.69 23.81 20.95
N LEU A 163 12.50 24.16 20.45
CA LEU A 163 11.67 23.26 19.65
C LEU A 163 12.39 22.82 18.37
N ASP A 164 13.02 23.73 17.62
CA ASP A 164 13.74 23.42 16.39
C ASP A 164 14.97 22.52 16.62
N SER A 165 15.61 22.66 17.78
CA SER A 165 16.68 21.76 18.21
C SER A 165 16.15 20.34 18.53
N LEU A 166 14.99 20.26 19.20
CA LEU A 166 14.39 19.01 19.65
C LEU A 166 13.66 18.25 18.54
N LYS A 167 13.06 18.93 17.56
CA LYS A 167 12.41 18.32 16.39
C LYS A 167 13.36 17.43 15.56
N LYS A 168 14.64 17.74 15.54
CA LYS A 168 15.66 16.97 14.82
C LYS A 168 16.01 15.65 15.50
N ARG A 169 15.54 15.44 16.72
CA ARG A 169 15.82 14.26 17.54
C ARG A 169 14.60 13.35 17.60
N ARG A 170 14.84 12.06 17.53
CA ARG A 170 13.78 11.06 17.43
C ARG A 170 12.88 11.07 18.66
N ASP A 171 11.58 11.31 18.43
CA ASP A 171 10.48 11.09 19.39
C ASP A 171 10.61 11.82 20.73
N ILE A 172 11.23 13.02 20.73
CA ILE A 172 11.27 13.88 21.92
C ILE A 172 10.04 14.76 22.01
N VAL A 173 9.61 15.33 20.89
CA VAL A 173 8.43 16.19 20.77
C VAL A 173 7.52 15.69 19.65
N ASN A 174 6.22 15.66 19.90
CA ASN A 174 5.19 15.33 18.95
C ASN A 174 4.33 16.55 18.65
N ILE A 175 4.20 16.90 17.38
CA ILE A 175 3.39 18.05 16.93
C ILE A 175 2.09 17.49 16.40
N LYS A 176 0.98 17.87 17.03
CA LYS A 176 -0.37 17.47 16.62
C LYS A 176 -1.20 18.67 16.22
N GLU A 177 -1.83 18.60 15.07
CA GLU A 177 -2.88 19.55 14.71
C GLU A 177 -4.16 19.17 15.49
N ILE A 178 -4.64 20.07 16.32
CA ILE A 178 -5.92 19.94 17.03
C ILE A 178 -6.90 20.87 16.35
N LYS A 179 -8.06 20.33 15.96
CA LYS A 179 -9.19 21.12 15.47
C LYS A 179 -10.04 21.51 16.66
N GLU A 180 -10.06 22.79 16.97
CA GLU A 180 -10.96 23.35 17.98
C GLU A 180 -12.27 23.78 17.30
N THR A 181 -13.38 23.23 17.78
CA THR A 181 -14.72 23.54 17.22
C THR A 181 -15.25 24.81 17.87
N LYS A 182 -15.50 25.84 17.09
CA LYS A 182 -16.19 27.07 17.50
C LYS A 182 -17.64 27.02 17.06
N ILE A 183 -18.53 27.36 17.97
CA ILE A 183 -19.98 27.34 17.75
C ILE A 183 -20.49 28.76 17.79
N GLU A 184 -21.19 29.19 16.74
CA GLU A 184 -21.87 30.48 16.66
C GLU A 184 -23.38 30.26 16.51
N LEU A 185 -24.16 30.96 17.31
CA LEU A 185 -25.60 30.90 17.25
C LEU A 185 -26.14 31.79 16.12
N THR A 186 -26.97 31.23 15.27
CA THR A 186 -27.77 32.01 14.31
C THR A 186 -28.92 32.74 15.04
N ASP A 187 -29.66 33.59 14.33
CA ASP A 187 -30.82 34.27 14.93
C ASP A 187 -31.92 33.29 15.34
N ILE A 188 -32.04 32.17 14.62
CA ILE A 188 -32.94 31.07 15.01
C ILE A 188 -32.40 30.39 16.29
N GLY A 189 -31.10 30.15 16.38
CA GLY A 189 -30.47 29.58 17.54
C GLY A 189 -30.61 30.44 18.79
N LYS A 190 -30.45 31.78 18.68
CA LYS A 190 -30.64 32.72 19.79
C LYS A 190 -32.08 32.65 20.32
N LYS A 191 -33.06 32.58 19.41
CA LYS A 191 -34.50 32.48 19.80
C LYS A 191 -34.80 31.12 20.44
N LEU A 192 -34.23 30.03 19.97
CA LEU A 192 -34.43 28.70 20.53
C LEU A 192 -33.79 28.52 21.90
N THR A 193 -32.59 29.08 22.12
CA THR A 193 -31.92 29.02 23.44
C THR A 193 -32.58 29.90 24.51
N SER A 194 -33.47 30.84 24.15
CA SER A 194 -34.27 31.65 25.07
C SER A 194 -35.64 31.07 25.36
N HIS A 195 -36.09 30.06 24.62
CA HIS A 195 -37.34 29.35 24.83
C HIS A 195 -37.10 28.12 25.71
N GLU A 196 -37.93 27.94 26.73
CA GLU A 196 -37.95 26.70 27.50
C GLU A 196 -38.51 25.58 26.61
N ILE A 197 -37.61 24.70 26.12
CA ILE A 197 -38.03 23.53 25.36
C ILE A 197 -38.58 22.53 26.39
N LYS A 198 -39.88 22.57 26.65
CA LYS A 198 -40.53 21.54 27.47
C LYS A 198 -40.29 20.21 26.81
N ASP A 199 -39.80 19.24 27.58
CA ASP A 199 -39.58 17.87 27.14
C ASP A 199 -40.94 17.24 26.81
N GLN A 200 -41.43 17.55 25.60
CA GLN A 200 -42.65 16.93 25.07
C GLN A 200 -42.25 15.49 24.77
N ASN A 201 -42.96 14.52 25.34
CA ASN A 201 -42.79 13.08 25.11
C ASN A 201 -43.08 12.74 23.64
N PHE A 202 -42.17 13.13 22.74
CA PHE A 202 -42.24 12.72 21.34
C PHE A 202 -41.85 11.27 21.21
N ILE A 203 -42.57 10.54 20.41
CA ILE A 203 -42.17 9.18 20.00
C ILE A 203 -41.08 9.34 18.91
N GLU A 204 -39.86 8.90 19.21
CA GLU A 204 -38.71 8.95 18.28
C GLU A 204 -38.82 7.83 17.23
N THR A 205 -39.23 6.62 17.66
CA THR A 205 -39.35 5.44 16.79
C THR A 205 -40.55 4.59 17.24
N LEU A 206 -41.30 4.11 16.27
CA LEU A 206 -42.40 3.17 16.55
C LEU A 206 -41.79 1.77 16.75
N THR A 207 -41.95 1.21 17.96
CA THR A 207 -41.42 -0.14 18.27
C THR A 207 -42.51 -1.19 18.13
N SER A 208 -42.08 -2.47 17.89
CA SER A 208 -43.01 -3.60 17.84
C SER A 208 -43.82 -3.78 19.13
N GLU A 209 -43.26 -3.39 20.28
CA GLU A 209 -43.97 -3.44 21.56
C GLU A 209 -45.07 -2.41 21.66
N MET A 210 -44.85 -1.19 21.12
CA MET A 210 -45.89 -0.14 21.04
C MET A 210 -47.06 -0.54 20.15
N LEU A 211 -46.79 -1.37 19.12
CA LEU A 211 -47.85 -1.88 18.22
C LEU A 211 -48.64 -3.02 18.85
N LYS A 212 -47.96 -3.86 19.67
CA LYS A 212 -48.57 -5.04 20.31
C LYS A 212 -49.40 -4.71 21.59
N LYS A 213 -48.92 -3.68 22.35
CA LYS A 213 -49.62 -3.25 23.58
C LYS A 213 -50.54 -2.08 23.27
N ASP A 214 -51.82 -2.37 23.28
CA ASP A 214 -52.94 -1.43 23.28
C ASP A 214 -52.64 0.04 23.09
N SER A 215 -52.30 0.37 21.85
CA SER A 215 -52.35 1.80 21.42
C SER A 215 -51.54 2.77 22.27
N SER A 216 -50.46 2.34 22.90
CA SER A 216 -49.60 3.22 23.76
C SER A 216 -49.00 4.42 23.00
N TRP A 217 -49.14 4.45 21.69
CA TRP A 217 -48.77 5.53 20.78
C TRP A 217 -49.94 6.49 20.47
N LYS A 218 -51.17 6.06 20.70
CA LYS A 218 -52.37 6.92 20.44
C LYS A 218 -52.33 8.14 21.33
N GLY A 219 -52.61 9.31 20.75
CA GLY A 219 -52.57 10.58 21.45
C GLY A 219 -51.21 11.19 21.75
N LYS A 220 -50.09 10.49 21.40
CA LYS A 220 -48.73 11.03 21.49
C LYS A 220 -48.30 11.67 20.17
N LYS A 221 -47.47 12.72 20.26
CA LYS A 221 -46.88 13.35 19.07
C LYS A 221 -45.66 12.56 18.64
N PHE A 222 -45.54 12.29 17.32
CA PHE A 222 -44.34 11.72 16.73
C PHE A 222 -43.38 12.84 16.38
N ARG A 223 -42.08 12.56 16.54
CA ARG A 223 -41.05 13.45 16.04
C ARG A 223 -41.17 13.59 14.52
N ARG A 224 -41.11 14.81 14.02
CA ARG A 224 -41.09 15.09 12.59
C ARG A 224 -39.70 14.75 12.03
N TYR A 225 -39.65 13.85 11.08
CA TYR A 225 -38.39 13.53 10.41
C TYR A 225 -37.97 14.68 9.51
N ASP A 226 -36.68 15.04 9.61
CA ASP A 226 -36.02 15.94 8.68
C ASP A 226 -35.42 15.12 7.55
N MET A 227 -36.08 15.10 6.40
CA MET A 227 -35.66 14.37 5.22
C MET A 227 -34.51 15.04 4.45
N LEU A 228 -34.20 16.29 4.79
CA LEU A 228 -33.11 17.05 4.16
C LEU A 228 -31.82 17.02 4.96
N SER A 229 -31.85 16.47 6.17
CA SER A 229 -30.61 16.28 6.96
C SER A 229 -29.63 15.42 6.21
N LEU A 230 -28.42 15.94 6.02
CA LEU A 230 -27.32 15.18 5.46
C LEU A 230 -26.97 14.01 6.39
N VAL A 231 -26.94 12.82 5.85
CA VAL A 231 -26.45 11.62 6.55
C VAL A 231 -25.03 11.32 6.07
N PRO A 232 -24.20 10.69 6.93
CA PRO A 232 -22.88 10.26 6.49
C PRO A 232 -23.00 9.37 5.26
N GLU A 233 -22.18 9.66 4.25
CA GLU A 233 -22.12 8.84 3.05
C GLU A 233 -21.63 7.44 3.42
N ILE A 234 -22.45 6.43 3.17
CA ILE A 234 -22.11 5.04 3.39
C ILE A 234 -21.41 4.55 2.12
N SER A 235 -20.09 4.37 2.20
CA SER A 235 -19.32 3.73 1.14
C SER A 235 -19.40 2.22 1.33
N GLY A 236 -20.12 1.54 0.44
CA GLY A 236 -20.09 0.08 0.35
C GLY A 236 -18.69 -0.42 0.01
N GLY A 237 -18.37 -1.65 0.43
CA GLY A 237 -17.13 -2.31 -0.01
C GLY A 237 -17.19 -2.62 -1.51
N LYS A 238 -16.04 -2.50 -2.20
CA LYS A 238 -15.87 -2.98 -3.58
C LYS A 238 -14.52 -3.70 -3.72
N ARG A 239 -14.46 -4.63 -4.65
CA ARG A 239 -13.19 -5.30 -4.96
C ARG A 239 -12.20 -4.28 -5.53
N HIS A 240 -10.92 -4.50 -5.26
CA HIS A 240 -9.85 -3.72 -5.87
C HIS A 240 -9.91 -3.86 -7.40
N PHE A 241 -9.73 -2.78 -8.13
CA PHE A 241 -9.90 -2.75 -9.59
C PHE A 241 -8.93 -3.67 -10.33
N VAL A 242 -7.71 -3.88 -9.82
CA VAL A 242 -6.76 -4.87 -10.38
C VAL A 242 -7.35 -6.28 -10.29
N ASN A 243 -7.91 -6.67 -9.13
CA ASN A 243 -8.53 -7.97 -8.96
C ASN A 243 -9.77 -8.14 -9.83
N GLN A 244 -10.58 -7.09 -10.00
CA GLN A 244 -11.72 -7.11 -10.92
C GLN A 244 -11.27 -7.36 -12.36
N SER A 245 -10.19 -6.71 -12.80
CA SER A 245 -9.63 -6.90 -14.14
C SER A 245 -9.09 -8.30 -14.34
N MET A 246 -8.42 -8.86 -13.33
CA MET A 246 -7.94 -10.25 -13.37
C MET A 246 -9.10 -11.25 -13.47
N ASP A 247 -10.17 -11.05 -12.70
CA ASP A 247 -11.37 -11.90 -12.76
C ASP A 247 -12.07 -11.78 -14.13
N TYR A 248 -12.11 -10.59 -14.70
CA TYR A 248 -12.65 -10.37 -16.03
C TYR A 248 -11.83 -11.10 -17.11
N ALA A 249 -10.50 -11.01 -17.05
CA ALA A 249 -9.63 -11.74 -17.95
C ALA A 249 -9.77 -13.27 -17.81
N ARG A 250 -9.89 -13.78 -16.55
CA ARG A 250 -10.21 -15.20 -16.31
C ARG A 250 -11.50 -15.62 -16.99
N LYS A 251 -12.54 -14.80 -16.87
CA LYS A 251 -13.82 -15.06 -17.53
C LYS A 251 -13.67 -15.14 -19.04
N ILE A 252 -12.91 -14.21 -19.66
CA ILE A 252 -12.66 -14.23 -21.10
C ILE A 252 -11.96 -15.54 -21.52
N TRP A 253 -10.87 -15.93 -20.84
CA TRP A 253 -10.17 -17.16 -21.18
C TRP A 253 -11.05 -18.40 -20.98
N THR A 254 -11.82 -18.47 -19.90
CA THR A 254 -12.74 -19.57 -19.64
C THR A 254 -13.85 -19.66 -20.70
N GLU A 255 -14.44 -18.53 -21.12
CA GLU A 255 -15.41 -18.46 -22.21
C GLU A 255 -14.83 -18.89 -23.57
N MET A 256 -13.52 -18.71 -23.78
CA MET A 256 -12.81 -19.20 -24.98
C MET A 256 -12.41 -20.68 -24.88
N GLY A 257 -12.81 -21.37 -23.80
CA GLY A 257 -12.58 -22.80 -23.58
C GLY A 257 -11.23 -23.15 -22.96
N PHE A 258 -10.55 -22.21 -22.30
CA PHE A 258 -9.29 -22.44 -21.62
C PHE A 258 -9.51 -22.88 -20.16
N LYS A 259 -8.61 -23.74 -19.65
CA LYS A 259 -8.52 -24.12 -18.23
C LYS A 259 -7.39 -23.36 -17.54
N GLU A 260 -7.60 -22.93 -16.29
CA GLU A 260 -6.58 -22.17 -15.54
C GLU A 260 -5.48 -23.09 -15.00
N MET A 261 -4.24 -22.70 -15.25
CA MET A 261 -3.04 -23.26 -14.62
C MET A 261 -2.70 -22.44 -13.39
N THR A 262 -2.36 -23.09 -12.30
CA THR A 262 -1.92 -22.42 -11.06
C THR A 262 -0.60 -23.00 -10.59
N GLY A 263 0.15 -22.22 -9.82
CA GLY A 263 1.41 -22.67 -9.23
C GLY A 263 2.08 -21.60 -8.36
N ASN A 264 3.18 -21.98 -7.74
CA ASN A 264 3.89 -21.15 -6.78
C ASN A 264 4.59 -19.96 -7.44
N MET A 265 4.73 -18.86 -6.69
CA MET A 265 5.53 -17.71 -7.10
C MET A 265 7.02 -17.99 -7.03
N THR A 266 7.44 -18.90 -6.13
CA THR A 266 8.82 -19.38 -6.03
C THR A 266 8.97 -20.64 -6.85
N VAL A 267 9.96 -20.66 -7.72
CA VAL A 267 10.28 -21.79 -8.61
C VAL A 267 11.78 -21.98 -8.65
N ASN A 268 12.26 -23.14 -9.11
CA ASN A 268 13.67 -23.29 -9.41
C ASN A 268 14.03 -22.80 -10.82
N SER A 269 15.31 -22.55 -11.02
CA SER A 269 15.87 -22.08 -12.28
C SER A 269 15.57 -23.03 -13.44
N PHE A 270 15.48 -24.33 -13.15
CA PHE A 270 15.11 -25.34 -14.12
C PHE A 270 13.77 -25.02 -14.83
N TRP A 271 12.69 -24.82 -14.07
CA TRP A 271 11.38 -24.55 -14.64
C TRP A 271 11.25 -23.15 -15.24
N ASN A 272 11.96 -22.17 -14.64
CA ASN A 272 11.85 -20.79 -15.11
C ASN A 272 12.67 -20.53 -16.38
N PHE A 273 13.76 -21.27 -16.59
CA PHE A 273 14.71 -21.01 -17.68
C PHE A 273 15.07 -22.25 -18.47
N ASP A 274 15.63 -23.30 -17.81
CA ASP A 274 16.20 -24.46 -18.54
C ASP A 274 15.14 -25.20 -19.35
N ALA A 275 13.97 -25.46 -18.78
CA ALA A 275 12.84 -26.11 -19.45
C ALA A 275 12.27 -25.28 -20.61
N LEU A 276 12.59 -23.99 -20.67
CA LEU A 276 12.26 -23.07 -21.77
C LEU A 276 13.45 -22.77 -22.67
N PHE A 277 14.44 -23.66 -22.68
CA PHE A 277 15.61 -23.58 -23.55
C PHE A 277 16.38 -22.25 -23.46
N THR A 278 16.33 -21.57 -22.32
CA THR A 278 17.14 -20.36 -22.06
C THR A 278 18.52 -20.80 -21.55
N ALA A 279 19.58 -20.42 -22.25
CA ALA A 279 20.94 -20.77 -21.91
C ALA A 279 21.31 -20.40 -20.46
N GLN A 280 22.20 -21.18 -19.82
CA GLN A 280 22.54 -20.92 -18.40
C GLN A 280 23.44 -19.70 -18.22
N ASP A 281 24.13 -19.25 -19.25
CA ASP A 281 24.91 -18.01 -19.31
C ASP A 281 24.13 -16.81 -19.87
N HIS A 282 22.82 -16.97 -20.11
CA HIS A 282 22.00 -15.88 -20.64
C HIS A 282 21.87 -14.73 -19.63
N PRO A 283 22.03 -13.45 -20.05
CA PRO A 283 22.00 -12.28 -19.16
C PRO A 283 20.73 -12.15 -18.32
N VAL A 284 19.58 -12.64 -18.79
CA VAL A 284 18.30 -12.63 -18.06
C VAL A 284 18.37 -13.37 -16.71
N ARG A 285 19.33 -14.26 -16.54
CA ARG A 285 19.59 -15.01 -15.29
C ARG A 285 20.46 -14.24 -14.30
N GLU A 286 21.02 -13.09 -14.67
CA GLU A 286 21.83 -12.29 -13.76
C GLU A 286 20.98 -11.70 -12.64
N MET A 287 21.63 -11.38 -11.50
CA MET A 287 20.95 -10.80 -10.34
C MET A 287 20.28 -9.46 -10.65
N GLN A 288 20.65 -8.80 -11.73
CA GLN A 288 20.04 -7.54 -12.17
C GLN A 288 18.59 -7.72 -12.64
N ASP A 289 18.28 -8.89 -13.24
CA ASP A 289 16.96 -9.16 -13.82
C ASP A 289 16.14 -10.17 -13.03
N THR A 290 16.76 -10.96 -12.14
CA THR A 290 16.12 -12.07 -11.43
C THR A 290 16.36 -12.00 -9.93
N PHE A 291 15.29 -12.13 -9.13
CA PHE A 291 15.38 -12.26 -7.67
C PHE A 291 15.65 -13.73 -7.29
N PHE A 292 16.90 -14.06 -7.00
CA PHE A 292 17.26 -15.35 -6.46
C PHE A 292 17.02 -15.42 -4.95
N ILE A 293 16.62 -16.61 -4.49
CA ILE A 293 16.45 -16.92 -3.07
C ILE A 293 17.66 -17.78 -2.67
N ASN A 294 18.22 -17.52 -1.51
CA ASN A 294 19.38 -18.28 -1.02
C ASN A 294 18.97 -19.70 -0.55
N LYS A 295 18.40 -20.48 -1.47
CA LYS A 295 18.01 -21.88 -1.29
C LYS A 295 18.07 -22.60 -2.62
N ASN A 296 18.35 -23.90 -2.57
CA ASN A 296 18.19 -24.82 -3.68
C ASN A 296 16.93 -25.69 -3.46
N SER A 297 16.35 -26.19 -4.52
CA SER A 297 15.28 -27.18 -4.49
C SER A 297 15.68 -28.43 -5.26
N GLU A 298 14.97 -29.51 -5.03
CA GLU A 298 15.11 -30.71 -5.85
C GLU A 298 14.62 -30.45 -7.27
N LEU A 299 15.24 -31.09 -8.23
CA LEU A 299 14.83 -31.08 -9.62
C LEU A 299 13.65 -32.04 -9.83
N PRO A 300 12.88 -31.89 -10.92
CA PRO A 300 11.78 -32.82 -11.24
C PRO A 300 12.32 -34.23 -11.61
N ASP A 301 11.45 -35.05 -12.17
CA ASP A 301 11.80 -36.42 -12.61
C ASP A 301 13.08 -36.44 -13.46
N LYS A 302 13.99 -37.36 -13.13
CA LYS A 302 15.30 -37.48 -13.77
C LYS A 302 15.22 -37.59 -15.29
N LYS A 303 14.19 -38.27 -15.84
CA LYS A 303 14.02 -38.41 -17.28
C LYS A 303 13.74 -37.07 -17.97
N ILE A 304 12.99 -36.19 -17.30
CA ILE A 304 12.72 -34.83 -17.83
C ILE A 304 14.01 -34.01 -17.78
N VAL A 305 14.73 -34.07 -16.66
CA VAL A 305 16.02 -33.37 -16.48
C VAL A 305 17.01 -33.78 -17.54
N GLU A 306 17.21 -35.09 -17.76
CA GLU A 306 18.12 -35.61 -18.76
C GLU A 306 17.77 -35.18 -20.19
N ARG A 307 16.45 -35.15 -20.53
CA ARG A 307 16.02 -34.70 -21.85
C ARG A 307 16.25 -33.20 -22.04
N VAL A 308 15.96 -32.36 -21.02
CA VAL A 308 16.25 -30.94 -21.07
C VAL A 308 17.75 -30.68 -21.16
N LYS A 309 18.56 -31.33 -20.34
CA LYS A 309 20.04 -31.30 -20.42
C LYS A 309 20.54 -31.63 -21.82
N LYS A 310 20.08 -32.75 -22.40
CA LYS A 310 20.41 -33.15 -23.78
C LYS A 310 20.05 -32.08 -24.79
N SER A 311 18.86 -31.45 -24.67
CA SER A 311 18.43 -30.36 -25.53
C SER A 311 19.42 -29.18 -25.51
N HIS A 312 19.95 -28.84 -24.33
CA HIS A 312 20.93 -27.76 -24.20
C HIS A 312 22.32 -28.13 -24.72
N GLU A 313 22.83 -29.33 -24.40
CA GLU A 313 24.20 -29.72 -24.70
C GLU A 313 24.41 -30.10 -26.15
N VAL A 314 23.51 -30.91 -26.71
CA VAL A 314 23.68 -31.51 -28.04
C VAL A 314 22.50 -31.27 -29.00
N GLY A 315 21.40 -30.71 -28.45
CA GLY A 315 20.20 -30.43 -29.22
C GLY A 315 19.25 -31.61 -29.38
N VAL A 316 18.09 -31.33 -29.98
CA VAL A 316 17.01 -32.26 -30.33
C VAL A 316 16.36 -31.83 -31.64
N ALA A 317 15.62 -32.71 -32.32
CA ALA A 317 14.88 -32.41 -33.57
C ALA A 317 15.77 -31.73 -34.65
N GLY A 318 17.04 -32.09 -34.78
CA GLY A 318 17.96 -31.50 -35.74
C GLY A 318 18.68 -30.23 -35.30
N SER A 319 18.36 -29.71 -34.13
CA SER A 319 19.10 -28.63 -33.46
C SER A 319 20.44 -29.13 -32.93
N LYS A 320 21.40 -28.21 -32.82
CA LYS A 320 22.73 -28.50 -32.19
C LYS A 320 22.78 -28.12 -30.70
N GLY A 321 21.67 -27.61 -30.13
CA GLY A 321 21.63 -27.05 -28.78
C GLY A 321 22.51 -25.81 -28.63
N TRP A 322 22.81 -25.45 -27.39
CA TRP A 322 23.70 -24.34 -27.06
C TRP A 322 25.18 -24.73 -27.01
N GLN A 323 25.50 -26.06 -27.01
CA GLN A 323 26.86 -26.63 -27.06
C GLN A 323 27.73 -26.26 -25.85
N TYR A 324 27.14 -26.04 -24.67
CA TYR A 324 27.86 -25.88 -23.42
C TYR A 324 27.57 -27.05 -22.46
N LYS A 325 28.38 -27.21 -21.44
CA LYS A 325 28.13 -28.21 -20.37
C LYS A 325 27.07 -27.70 -19.42
N TRP A 326 25.91 -28.33 -19.42
CA TRP A 326 24.81 -27.96 -18.54
C TRP A 326 25.15 -28.27 -17.07
N ASP A 327 24.87 -27.29 -16.17
CA ASP A 327 25.15 -27.36 -14.74
C ASP A 327 23.87 -27.58 -13.94
N GLU A 328 23.85 -28.67 -13.15
CA GLU A 328 22.73 -29.06 -12.33
C GLU A 328 22.51 -28.13 -11.14
N GLU A 329 23.59 -27.62 -10.53
CA GLU A 329 23.48 -26.75 -9.36
C GLU A 329 22.87 -25.38 -9.75
N THR A 330 23.20 -24.87 -10.89
CA THR A 330 22.55 -23.67 -11.44
C THR A 330 21.05 -23.88 -11.65
N ALA A 331 20.64 -25.06 -12.12
CA ALA A 331 19.24 -25.38 -12.32
C ALA A 331 18.41 -25.53 -11.02
N LYS A 332 19.05 -25.94 -9.91
CA LYS A 332 18.43 -26.09 -8.58
C LYS A 332 18.17 -24.76 -7.87
N ARG A 333 18.82 -23.68 -8.26
CA ARG A 333 18.69 -22.38 -7.59
C ARG A 333 17.25 -21.89 -7.59
N MET A 334 16.73 -21.55 -6.42
CA MET A 334 15.39 -20.99 -6.26
C MET A 334 15.34 -19.50 -6.59
N LEU A 335 14.24 -19.08 -7.19
CA LEU A 335 13.99 -17.68 -7.55
C LEU A 335 12.50 -17.32 -7.46
N LEU A 336 12.19 -16.04 -7.47
CA LEU A 336 10.87 -15.54 -7.76
C LEU A 336 10.64 -15.57 -9.28
N ARG A 337 9.58 -16.23 -9.73
CA ARG A 337 9.33 -16.43 -11.17
C ARG A 337 9.33 -15.10 -11.93
N THR A 338 10.07 -15.03 -13.02
CA THR A 338 10.18 -13.82 -13.86
C THR A 338 9.06 -13.70 -14.91
N HIS A 339 8.34 -14.79 -15.11
CA HIS A 339 7.18 -14.92 -15.99
C HIS A 339 6.31 -16.11 -15.57
N THR A 340 5.06 -16.15 -16.01
CA THR A 340 4.15 -17.26 -15.75
C THR A 340 4.36 -18.44 -16.70
N THR A 341 5.21 -18.31 -17.73
CA THR A 341 5.55 -19.38 -18.68
C THR A 341 6.19 -20.60 -18.02
N CYS A 342 6.77 -20.42 -16.81
CA CYS A 342 7.22 -21.55 -15.97
C CYS A 342 6.06 -22.51 -15.62
N LEU A 343 4.81 -22.01 -15.53
CA LEU A 343 3.64 -22.87 -15.32
C LEU A 343 3.28 -23.64 -16.58
N SER A 344 3.48 -23.03 -17.75
CA SER A 344 3.30 -23.68 -19.04
C SER A 344 4.26 -24.86 -19.22
N SER A 345 5.55 -24.69 -18.89
CA SER A 345 6.55 -25.77 -18.93
C SER A 345 6.23 -26.89 -17.95
N GLN A 346 5.85 -26.56 -16.70
CA GLN A 346 5.43 -27.56 -15.71
C GLN A 346 4.17 -28.33 -16.11
N THR A 347 3.25 -27.65 -16.75
CA THR A 347 1.98 -28.27 -17.20
C THR A 347 2.21 -29.14 -18.41
N LEU A 348 2.97 -28.66 -19.40
CA LEU A 348 3.32 -29.43 -20.60
C LEU A 348 4.02 -30.76 -20.24
N ALA A 349 4.88 -30.76 -19.25
CA ALA A 349 5.58 -31.95 -18.76
C ALA A 349 4.65 -33.01 -18.11
N LYS A 350 3.43 -32.64 -17.76
CA LYS A 350 2.43 -33.54 -17.13
C LYS A 350 1.38 -34.05 -18.12
N LEU A 351 1.25 -33.40 -19.28
CA LEU A 351 0.26 -33.78 -20.27
C LEU A 351 0.67 -35.02 -21.05
N THR A 352 -0.33 -35.76 -21.47
CA THR A 352 -0.19 -36.96 -22.29
C THR A 352 -0.92 -36.76 -23.63
N PRO A 353 -0.67 -37.60 -24.66
CA PRO A 353 -1.40 -37.52 -25.93
C PRO A 353 -2.95 -37.59 -25.81
N GLN A 354 -3.46 -38.19 -24.73
CA GLN A 354 -4.90 -38.33 -24.49
C GLN A 354 -5.52 -37.02 -24.01
N ASP A 355 -4.72 -36.08 -23.49
CA ASP A 355 -5.18 -34.79 -23.02
C ASP A 355 -5.36 -33.75 -24.14
N LEU A 356 -4.99 -34.11 -25.40
CA LEU A 356 -5.00 -33.20 -26.51
C LEU A 356 -6.33 -33.23 -27.30
N PRO A 357 -6.74 -32.11 -27.91
CA PRO A 357 -6.14 -30.79 -27.84
C PRO A 357 -6.35 -30.11 -26.46
N ALA A 358 -5.36 -29.37 -25.97
CA ALA A 358 -5.44 -28.68 -24.67
C ALA A 358 -5.29 -27.16 -24.83
N LYS A 359 -6.13 -26.41 -24.11
CA LYS A 359 -6.09 -24.95 -24.02
C LYS A 359 -5.98 -24.54 -22.56
N LEU A 360 -4.90 -23.88 -22.22
CA LEU A 360 -4.55 -23.59 -20.83
C LEU A 360 -4.13 -22.12 -20.70
N PHE A 361 -4.48 -21.49 -19.59
CA PHE A 361 -4.05 -20.13 -19.28
C PHE A 361 -3.63 -19.98 -17.81
N ALA A 362 -2.89 -18.94 -17.51
CA ALA A 362 -2.58 -18.52 -16.14
C ALA A 362 -2.64 -17.00 -16.04
N ILE A 363 -3.04 -16.48 -14.87
CA ILE A 363 -2.90 -15.07 -14.53
C ILE A 363 -2.25 -15.00 -13.16
N GLY A 364 -1.11 -14.34 -13.07
CA GLY A 364 -0.39 -14.31 -11.81
C GLY A 364 0.74 -13.29 -11.78
N LYS A 365 1.26 -13.08 -10.57
CA LYS A 365 2.39 -12.19 -10.31
C LYS A 365 3.69 -12.77 -10.85
N CYS A 366 4.50 -11.89 -11.41
CA CYS A 366 5.87 -12.10 -11.84
C CYS A 366 6.76 -11.03 -11.21
N PHE A 367 8.05 -11.31 -11.13
CA PHE A 367 9.01 -10.48 -10.44
C PHE A 367 10.26 -10.28 -11.29
N ARG A 368 10.70 -9.03 -11.43
CA ARG A 368 11.93 -8.66 -12.14
C ARG A 368 12.65 -7.58 -11.36
N ASN A 369 13.95 -7.68 -11.28
CA ASN A 369 14.77 -6.70 -10.57
C ASN A 369 15.04 -5.48 -11.45
N GLU A 370 13.98 -4.80 -11.86
CA GLU A 370 14.05 -3.61 -12.70
C GLU A 370 14.01 -2.33 -11.87
N THR A 371 14.55 -1.25 -12.42
CA THR A 371 14.40 0.09 -11.83
C THR A 371 12.94 0.52 -11.92
N VAL A 372 12.37 0.87 -10.75
CA VAL A 372 10.96 1.26 -10.67
C VAL A 372 10.75 2.65 -11.25
N ASP A 373 9.94 2.73 -12.30
CA ASP A 373 9.50 3.99 -12.92
C ASP A 373 7.97 3.99 -13.16
N TRP A 374 7.47 4.90 -13.98
CA TRP A 374 6.05 5.00 -14.29
C TRP A 374 5.50 3.81 -15.12
N SER A 375 6.35 3.05 -15.80
CA SER A 375 6.02 1.96 -16.71
C SER A 375 6.59 0.60 -16.28
N HIS A 376 7.53 0.57 -15.35
CA HIS A 376 8.19 -0.63 -14.85
C HIS A 376 8.06 -0.75 -13.33
N GLY A 377 7.82 -1.95 -12.87
CA GLY A 377 7.78 -2.32 -11.47
C GLY A 377 8.59 -3.60 -11.21
N PHE A 378 9.07 -3.79 -9.98
CA PHE A 378 9.74 -5.01 -9.59
C PHE A 378 8.77 -6.21 -9.45
N GLU A 379 7.48 -5.97 -9.37
CA GLU A 379 6.40 -6.96 -9.45
C GLU A 379 5.33 -6.48 -10.43
N PHE A 380 4.76 -7.40 -11.18
CA PHE A 380 3.66 -7.12 -12.12
C PHE A 380 2.82 -8.38 -12.34
N ASN A 381 1.62 -8.20 -12.88
CA ASN A 381 0.78 -9.32 -13.28
C ASN A 381 0.99 -9.64 -14.76
N GLN A 382 1.05 -10.93 -15.09
CA GLN A 382 1.12 -11.43 -16.45
C GLN A 382 -0.08 -12.33 -16.71
N THR A 383 -0.64 -12.28 -17.92
CA THR A 383 -1.57 -13.28 -18.43
C THR A 383 -0.83 -14.16 -19.42
N GLU A 384 -0.84 -15.44 -19.16
CA GLU A 384 -0.17 -16.49 -19.94
C GLU A 384 -1.22 -17.33 -20.63
N GLY A 385 -0.88 -17.93 -21.76
CA GLY A 385 -1.69 -18.96 -22.35
C GLY A 385 -0.90 -19.87 -23.26
N ILE A 386 -1.30 -21.14 -23.31
CA ILE A 386 -0.80 -22.13 -24.26
C ILE A 386 -1.94 -22.90 -24.91
N VAL A 387 -1.75 -23.24 -26.18
CA VAL A 387 -2.59 -24.18 -26.90
C VAL A 387 -1.69 -25.29 -27.45
N ILE A 388 -1.96 -26.50 -27.01
CA ILE A 388 -1.25 -27.71 -27.45
C ILE A 388 -2.20 -28.46 -28.37
N ASP A 389 -1.88 -28.45 -29.68
CA ASP A 389 -2.71 -29.08 -30.69
C ASP A 389 -1.85 -29.45 -31.91
N PRO A 390 -1.87 -30.69 -32.40
CA PRO A 390 -1.12 -31.10 -33.59
C PRO A 390 -1.42 -30.25 -34.85
N GLU A 391 -2.63 -29.67 -34.95
CA GLU A 391 -3.06 -28.83 -36.09
C GLU A 391 -2.80 -27.33 -35.83
N ALA A 392 -2.24 -26.97 -34.70
CA ALA A 392 -1.99 -25.56 -34.30
C ALA A 392 -0.96 -24.90 -35.22
N ASN A 393 -1.21 -23.66 -35.58
CA ASN A 393 -0.33 -22.85 -36.43
C ASN A 393 -0.40 -21.37 -36.06
N LEU A 394 0.46 -20.56 -36.69
CA LEU A 394 0.58 -19.13 -36.40
C LEU A 394 -0.75 -18.37 -36.59
N ARG A 395 -1.58 -18.73 -37.58
CA ARG A 395 -2.88 -18.07 -37.79
C ARG A 395 -3.83 -18.29 -36.62
N HIS A 396 -3.83 -19.49 -36.05
CA HIS A 396 -4.59 -19.80 -34.83
C HIS A 396 -4.11 -18.95 -33.65
N LEU A 397 -2.81 -18.79 -33.45
CA LEU A 397 -2.23 -17.92 -32.43
C LEU A 397 -2.73 -16.48 -32.58
N LEU A 398 -2.61 -15.91 -33.76
CA LEU A 398 -3.07 -14.56 -34.04
C LEU A 398 -4.59 -14.40 -33.82
N GLY A 399 -5.37 -15.44 -34.11
CA GLY A 399 -6.81 -15.49 -33.90
C GLY A 399 -7.18 -15.42 -32.42
N TYR A 400 -6.55 -16.24 -31.56
CA TYR A 400 -6.77 -16.23 -30.10
C TYR A 400 -6.42 -14.88 -29.50
N LEU A 401 -5.27 -14.32 -29.87
CA LEU A 401 -4.81 -13.03 -29.38
C LEU A 401 -5.75 -11.89 -29.79
N LYS A 402 -6.15 -11.83 -31.07
CA LYS A 402 -7.13 -10.83 -31.55
C LYS A 402 -8.44 -10.91 -30.80
N GLN A 403 -8.96 -12.11 -30.56
CA GLN A 403 -10.21 -12.31 -29.82
C GLN A 403 -10.09 -11.87 -28.38
N PHE A 404 -9.01 -12.23 -27.68
CA PHE A 404 -8.75 -11.84 -26.28
C PHE A 404 -8.66 -10.33 -26.14
N TYR A 405 -7.81 -9.68 -26.95
CA TYR A 405 -7.62 -8.24 -26.84
C TYR A 405 -8.88 -7.44 -27.20
N LYS A 406 -9.64 -7.89 -28.21
CA LYS A 406 -10.93 -7.29 -28.55
C LYS A 406 -11.90 -7.37 -27.36
N LYS A 407 -12.00 -8.51 -26.68
CA LYS A 407 -12.82 -8.68 -25.47
C LYS A 407 -12.31 -7.82 -24.31
N MET A 408 -11.00 -7.60 -24.18
CA MET A 408 -10.39 -6.68 -23.22
C MET A 408 -10.59 -5.20 -23.55
N GLY A 409 -11.17 -4.87 -24.73
CA GLY A 409 -11.47 -3.51 -25.14
C GLY A 409 -10.39 -2.82 -25.99
N PHE A 410 -9.42 -3.56 -26.50
CA PHE A 410 -8.43 -3.04 -27.46
C PHE A 410 -8.93 -3.20 -28.88
N GLU A 411 -9.25 -2.09 -29.53
CA GLU A 411 -9.77 -2.09 -30.91
C GLU A 411 -8.65 -2.26 -31.94
N LYS A 412 -7.48 -1.69 -31.68
CA LYS A 412 -6.36 -1.71 -32.62
C LYS A 412 -5.15 -2.39 -31.97
N ILE A 413 -4.76 -3.54 -32.53
CA ILE A 413 -3.54 -4.26 -32.19
C ILE A 413 -2.78 -4.57 -33.48
N ARG A 414 -1.46 -4.70 -33.35
CA ARG A 414 -0.59 -5.18 -34.43
C ARG A 414 0.41 -6.18 -33.89
N PHE A 415 0.90 -7.03 -34.79
CA PHE A 415 1.93 -8.02 -34.46
C PHE A 415 3.20 -7.67 -35.21
N ARG A 416 4.33 -7.76 -34.54
CA ARG A 416 5.66 -7.54 -35.11
C ARG A 416 6.51 -8.78 -34.89
N PRO A 417 7.35 -9.20 -35.88
CA PRO A 417 8.36 -10.23 -35.63
C PRO A 417 9.29 -9.83 -34.47
N SER A 418 9.65 -10.81 -33.66
CA SER A 418 10.57 -10.65 -32.54
C SER A 418 11.37 -11.91 -32.29
N PHE A 419 12.17 -11.95 -31.24
CA PHE A 419 12.95 -13.11 -30.84
C PHE A 419 12.77 -13.41 -29.35
N PHE A 420 12.48 -14.68 -29.06
CA PHE A 420 12.55 -15.25 -27.71
C PHE A 420 13.27 -16.61 -27.78
N PRO A 421 14.10 -16.98 -26.77
CA PRO A 421 14.89 -18.23 -26.82
C PRO A 421 14.05 -19.50 -27.01
N TYR A 422 12.79 -19.48 -26.56
CA TYR A 422 11.91 -20.64 -26.47
C TYR A 422 10.83 -20.70 -27.58
N THR A 423 10.73 -19.70 -28.46
CA THR A 423 9.73 -19.68 -29.54
C THR A 423 10.34 -19.45 -30.90
N GLU A 424 9.74 -20.08 -31.92
CA GLU A 424 10.01 -19.85 -33.35
C GLU A 424 8.78 -20.30 -34.17
N PRO A 425 8.07 -19.43 -34.90
CA PRO A 425 8.29 -17.98 -34.95
C PRO A 425 7.92 -17.27 -33.62
N SER A 426 8.58 -16.14 -33.40
CA SER A 426 8.32 -15.24 -32.26
C SER A 426 7.71 -13.94 -32.76
N LEU A 427 6.85 -13.34 -31.96
CA LEU A 427 6.24 -12.05 -32.24
C LEU A 427 6.00 -11.23 -30.98
N GLU A 428 6.01 -9.91 -31.13
CA GLU A 428 5.54 -8.95 -30.13
C GLU A 428 4.18 -8.40 -30.53
N ILE A 429 3.40 -8.05 -29.52
CA ILE A 429 2.06 -7.52 -29.64
C ILE A 429 2.06 -6.08 -29.19
N ASP A 430 1.68 -5.16 -30.07
CA ASP A 430 1.49 -3.75 -29.74
C ASP A 430 0.00 -3.43 -29.74
N ALA A 431 -0.44 -2.61 -28.77
CA ALA A 431 -1.75 -1.98 -28.74
C ALA A 431 -1.64 -0.49 -29.02
N TRP A 432 -2.64 0.06 -29.69
CA TRP A 432 -2.75 1.50 -29.90
C TRP A 432 -3.31 2.19 -28.66
N TYR A 433 -2.62 3.19 -28.17
CA TYR A 433 -3.03 4.04 -27.04
C TYR A 433 -3.48 5.41 -27.57
N PRO A 434 -4.80 5.64 -27.72
CA PRO A 434 -5.33 6.87 -28.32
C PRO A 434 -4.89 8.14 -27.58
N ASP A 435 -4.92 8.11 -26.25
CA ASP A 435 -4.60 9.27 -25.39
C ASP A 435 -3.16 9.76 -25.53
N LYS A 436 -2.24 8.85 -25.87
CA LYS A 436 -0.82 9.14 -26.08
C LYS A 436 -0.42 9.21 -27.55
N ASN A 437 -1.31 8.78 -28.45
CA ASN A 437 -1.07 8.67 -29.89
C ASN A 437 0.17 7.82 -30.22
N ILE A 438 0.37 6.69 -29.52
CA ILE A 438 1.50 5.78 -29.68
C ILE A 438 1.08 4.32 -29.74
N TRP A 439 1.89 3.51 -30.40
CA TRP A 439 1.89 2.07 -30.25
C TRP A 439 2.72 1.69 -29.04
N MET A 440 2.15 0.90 -28.14
CA MET A 440 2.85 0.41 -26.94
C MET A 440 2.87 -1.11 -26.97
N GLU A 441 4.04 -1.68 -26.78
CA GLU A 441 4.22 -3.12 -26.60
C GLU A 441 3.52 -3.58 -25.33
N ILE A 442 2.70 -4.64 -25.46
CA ILE A 442 1.91 -5.21 -24.38
C ILE A 442 2.26 -6.67 -24.10
N GLY A 443 3.08 -7.32 -24.92
CA GLY A 443 3.60 -8.64 -24.64
C GLY A 443 4.14 -9.40 -25.84
N GLY A 444 4.76 -10.54 -25.52
CA GLY A 444 5.30 -11.47 -26.49
C GLY A 444 4.40 -12.70 -26.70
N ALA A 445 4.56 -13.33 -27.88
CA ALA A 445 3.92 -14.59 -28.20
C ALA A 445 4.75 -15.35 -29.25
N GLY A 446 4.43 -16.62 -29.46
CA GLY A 446 5.11 -17.44 -30.48
C GLY A 446 4.64 -18.88 -30.43
N ILE A 447 5.35 -19.71 -31.17
CA ILE A 447 5.18 -21.17 -31.14
C ILE A 447 6.42 -21.75 -30.44
N PHE A 448 6.23 -22.59 -29.44
CA PHE A 448 7.36 -23.21 -28.73
C PHE A 448 8.21 -24.03 -29.69
N ARG A 449 9.49 -23.87 -29.56
CA ARG A 449 10.49 -24.62 -30.35
C ARG A 449 10.47 -26.11 -29.97
N PRO A 450 10.88 -26.99 -30.88
CA PRO A 450 11.07 -28.43 -30.59
C PRO A 450 11.97 -28.68 -29.38
N GLU A 451 12.98 -27.84 -29.15
CA GLU A 451 13.90 -27.91 -28.00
C GLU A 451 13.21 -27.71 -26.64
N VAL A 452 12.01 -27.14 -26.64
CA VAL A 452 11.15 -27.02 -25.46
C VAL A 452 10.15 -28.19 -25.40
N THR A 453 9.45 -28.44 -26.53
CA THR A 453 8.32 -29.36 -26.54
C THR A 453 8.74 -30.83 -26.50
N GLU A 454 9.81 -31.22 -27.20
CA GLU A 454 10.30 -32.62 -27.21
C GLU A 454 10.80 -33.06 -25.82
N PRO A 455 11.64 -32.32 -25.09
CA PRO A 455 12.06 -32.70 -23.75
C PRO A 455 10.90 -32.83 -22.76
N LEU A 456 9.91 -31.93 -22.81
CA LEU A 456 8.83 -31.88 -21.83
C LEU A 456 7.69 -32.85 -22.16
N PHE A 457 7.24 -32.91 -23.41
CA PHE A 457 6.12 -33.74 -23.84
C PHE A 457 6.53 -35.14 -24.35
N GLY A 458 7.81 -35.30 -24.70
CA GLY A 458 8.36 -36.55 -25.19
C GLY A 458 8.37 -36.69 -26.72
N LYS A 459 7.79 -35.76 -27.46
CA LYS A 459 7.85 -35.62 -28.91
C LYS A 459 7.67 -34.17 -29.31
N PRO A 460 8.18 -33.74 -30.49
CA PRO A 460 7.87 -32.42 -31.03
C PRO A 460 6.38 -32.29 -31.27
N ILE A 461 5.80 -31.19 -30.80
CA ILE A 461 4.37 -30.85 -31.01
C ILE A 461 4.21 -29.35 -31.10
N PRO A 462 3.36 -28.79 -31.98
CA PRO A 462 3.08 -27.37 -31.96
C PRO A 462 2.43 -26.94 -30.65
N VAL A 463 3.02 -25.94 -29.98
CA VAL A 463 2.47 -25.30 -28.80
C VAL A 463 2.45 -23.80 -29.04
N LEU A 464 1.27 -23.24 -29.23
CA LEU A 464 1.08 -21.79 -29.28
C LEU A 464 1.25 -21.25 -27.86
N ALA A 465 1.99 -20.15 -27.70
CA ALA A 465 2.27 -19.56 -26.40
C ALA A 465 2.26 -18.03 -26.46
N TRP A 466 1.82 -17.41 -25.38
CA TRP A 466 1.84 -15.95 -25.20
C TRP A 466 1.93 -15.60 -23.73
N GLY A 467 2.55 -14.44 -23.42
CA GLY A 467 2.76 -13.98 -22.06
C GLY A 467 2.67 -12.45 -21.90
N PRO A 468 1.54 -11.80 -22.26
CA PRO A 468 1.40 -10.35 -22.12
C PRO A 468 1.48 -9.86 -20.67
N GLY A 469 2.11 -8.69 -20.49
CA GLY A 469 2.07 -7.94 -19.24
C GLY A 469 0.65 -7.41 -18.98
N PHE A 470 0.01 -7.88 -17.91
CA PHE A 470 -1.40 -7.57 -17.64
C PHE A 470 -1.59 -6.17 -17.06
N ASP A 471 -0.65 -5.68 -16.28
CA ASP A 471 -0.73 -4.38 -15.61
C ASP A 471 -0.80 -3.20 -16.61
N ARG A 472 -0.07 -3.28 -17.73
CA ARG A 472 -0.17 -2.29 -18.82
C ARG A 472 -1.58 -2.23 -19.42
N MET A 473 -2.26 -3.37 -19.53
CA MET A 473 -3.65 -3.40 -19.96
C MET A 473 -4.59 -2.73 -18.95
N ILE A 474 -4.40 -2.99 -17.66
CA ILE A 474 -5.18 -2.37 -16.58
C ILE A 474 -4.98 -0.84 -16.59
N MET A 475 -3.75 -0.37 -16.73
CA MET A 475 -3.44 1.06 -16.81
C MET A 475 -4.23 1.74 -17.92
N ASN A 476 -4.31 1.13 -19.10
CA ASN A 476 -5.09 1.66 -20.21
C ASN A 476 -6.60 1.68 -19.92
N ILE A 477 -7.14 0.58 -19.41
CA ILE A 477 -8.59 0.46 -19.12
C ILE A 477 -9.06 1.52 -18.12
N PHE A 478 -8.25 1.83 -17.09
CA PHE A 478 -8.59 2.78 -16.03
C PHE A 478 -7.93 4.15 -16.18
N ASN A 479 -7.27 4.42 -17.32
CA ASN A 479 -6.53 5.66 -17.60
C ASN A 479 -5.55 6.04 -16.48
N ILE A 480 -4.79 5.04 -16.00
CA ILE A 480 -3.75 5.21 -14.99
C ILE A 480 -2.44 5.50 -15.72
N LYS A 481 -1.74 6.58 -15.32
CA LYS A 481 -0.52 7.04 -15.99
C LYS A 481 0.76 6.45 -15.41
N ASP A 482 0.70 5.97 -14.19
CA ASP A 482 1.85 5.48 -13.42
C ASP A 482 1.52 4.09 -12.84
N MET A 483 2.33 3.08 -13.20
CA MET A 483 2.12 1.69 -12.75
C MET A 483 2.12 1.55 -11.22
N ARG A 484 2.86 2.38 -10.51
CA ARG A 484 2.91 2.37 -9.05
C ARG A 484 1.56 2.63 -8.39
N GLU A 485 0.65 3.32 -9.08
CA GLU A 485 -0.70 3.58 -8.60
C GLU A 485 -1.59 2.33 -8.53
N LEU A 486 -1.24 1.26 -9.26
CA LEU A 486 -1.92 -0.03 -9.17
C LEU A 486 -1.77 -0.69 -7.79
N TYR A 487 -0.73 -0.33 -7.05
CA TYR A 487 -0.32 -0.99 -5.80
C TYR A 487 -0.32 -0.06 -4.57
N LYS A 488 -0.52 1.25 -4.74
CA LYS A 488 -0.52 2.23 -3.62
C LYS A 488 -1.68 2.05 -2.65
N ASN A 489 -2.80 1.48 -3.09
CA ASN A 489 -4.02 1.31 -2.30
C ASN A 489 -4.56 2.62 -1.69
N ASP A 490 -4.38 3.75 -2.39
CA ASP A 490 -4.94 5.04 -1.95
C ASP A 490 -6.47 4.98 -1.92
N ILE A 491 -7.04 5.23 -0.75
CA ILE A 491 -8.48 5.10 -0.52
C ILE A 491 -9.29 6.10 -1.36
N THR A 492 -8.74 7.30 -1.59
CA THR A 492 -9.39 8.33 -2.39
C THR A 492 -9.45 7.92 -3.86
N GLN A 493 -8.36 7.36 -4.38
CA GLN A 493 -8.29 6.78 -5.72
C GLN A 493 -9.25 5.60 -5.85
N LEU A 494 -9.20 4.64 -4.91
CA LEU A 494 -10.04 3.45 -4.93
C LEU A 494 -11.53 3.79 -4.92
N ARG A 495 -11.96 4.83 -4.19
CA ARG A 495 -13.34 5.30 -4.19
C ARG A 495 -13.77 5.91 -5.53
N LYS A 496 -12.87 6.65 -6.20
CA LYS A 496 -13.14 7.32 -7.49
C LYS A 496 -13.15 6.38 -8.68
N ILE A 497 -12.34 5.31 -8.67
CA ILE A 497 -12.27 4.37 -9.79
C ILE A 497 -13.62 3.67 -9.95
N LYS A 498 -14.18 3.75 -11.16
CA LYS A 498 -15.46 3.11 -11.50
C LYS A 498 -15.30 1.59 -11.58
N PHE A 499 -16.39 0.87 -11.38
CA PHE A 499 -16.42 -0.56 -11.67
C PHE A 499 -16.16 -0.82 -13.16
N MET A 500 -15.53 -1.94 -13.44
CA MET A 500 -15.42 -2.46 -14.80
C MET A 500 -16.81 -2.95 -15.23
N THR A 501 -17.46 -2.21 -16.11
CA THR A 501 -18.87 -2.45 -16.53
C THR A 501 -18.98 -3.20 -17.87
N LYS A 502 -17.95 -3.94 -18.29
CA LYS A 502 -18.01 -4.74 -19.52
C LYS A 502 -18.28 -6.21 -19.27
#